data_515694f905fccbe51a78095516a720d6
#
_entry.id   515694f905fccbe51a78095516a720d6
#
_cell.length_a   1.000
_cell.length_b   1.000
_cell.length_c   1.000
_cell.angle_alpha   90.00
_cell.angle_beta   90.00
_cell.angle_gamma   90.00
#
_symmetry.space_group_name_H-M   'P 1'
#
loop_
_entity.id
_entity.type
_entity.pdbx_description
1 polymer ?
#
loop_
_entity_poly.entity_id
_entity_poly.type
_entity_poly.pdbx_seq_one_letter_code
_entity_poly.pdbx_strand_id
1 'polypeptide(L)'
;MSNDALHRLIAAWLDGRITAEDSAALQETLRTSPEARGEFRRWTQLDAALREQAERGVEAAVAEKIVPVRFRTLGWLAAAASFAALLGISALWMHDRRHVAAPQLAHQAPEQTNTGCAILTRATDAEFADATGLRVGDTIRPGALRLTRGAAQIEFFSGASMILQAGASLELVSPWEAVCRAGKVTVRVPPPAQGFKLRTAGMDLVDLGTEFGVNADAGGATEVHVFEGKVEAHPENAAMQLLSTGQSLRRAGDHTLSPGQAKPEDFPSIEGLNAISASHAQARYDAWWQYVQKENSDPRLIGCFLFKHWRDDRWDRFINNFAEPRVTSRSGGAVGARWTEGRWPMKDALEFKSPGDRVRVNLGQETYSAITLAAWVRVDGLDRKYNALLLTDGYDPGNPHWQIYEDGRLMFSVAYPIPGELDAKKKNNQIYYSPPVFDLTNQRRWHHIAVTYDNQSGAAVQYLDGREISREVSPFHQPGRPLHFGFCEIGNWGLPTQGHQFPIRNFNGRIDEFLIYQAALTPAEIHELFESGKPE
;
A
#
# COMPACT_ATOMS: atom_id res chain seq x y z
N MET A 1 23.31 32.93 16.92
CA MET A 1 22.49 31.89 16.23
C MET A 1 21.05 32.38 16.20
N SER A 2 20.28 32.13 15.12
CA SER A 2 18.86 32.48 15.10
C SER A 2 18.06 31.57 16.05
N ASN A 3 16.92 32.06 16.57
CA ASN A 3 16.05 31.24 17.43
C ASN A 3 15.60 29.92 16.75
N ASP A 4 15.32 29.96 15.46
CA ASP A 4 14.92 28.76 14.69
C ASP A 4 16.05 27.73 14.58
N ALA A 5 17.30 28.16 14.48
CA ALA A 5 18.47 27.29 14.48
C ALA A 5 18.68 26.65 15.88
N LEU A 6 18.50 27.42 16.95
CA LEU A 6 18.58 26.94 18.32
C LEU A 6 17.49 25.88 18.59
N HIS A 7 16.24 26.15 18.21
CA HIS A 7 15.12 25.23 18.42
C HIS A 7 15.31 23.91 17.66
N ARG A 8 15.86 23.94 16.44
CA ARG A 8 16.19 22.72 15.69
C ARG A 8 17.23 21.86 16.40
N LEU A 9 18.29 22.48 16.92
CA LEU A 9 19.33 21.77 17.66
C LEU A 9 18.80 21.16 18.96
N ILE A 10 17.93 21.88 19.68
CA ILE A 10 17.28 21.38 20.90
C ILE A 10 16.38 20.17 20.58
N ALA A 11 15.57 20.27 19.53
CA ALA A 11 14.69 19.17 19.10
C ALA A 11 15.48 17.93 18.70
N ALA A 12 16.55 18.10 17.91
CA ALA A 12 17.43 17.00 17.52
C ALA A 12 18.11 16.34 18.72
N TRP A 13 18.45 17.12 19.75
CA TRP A 13 19.03 16.63 21.00
C TRP A 13 18.00 15.80 21.82
N LEU A 14 16.77 16.31 21.98
CA LEU A 14 15.69 15.64 22.68
C LEU A 14 15.30 14.30 22.02
N ASP A 15 15.37 14.24 20.68
CA ASP A 15 15.10 13.05 19.89
C ASP A 15 16.27 12.03 19.87
N GLY A 16 17.43 12.38 20.42
CA GLY A 16 18.64 11.55 20.37
C GLY A 16 19.25 11.42 18.96
N ARG A 17 18.96 12.37 18.06
CA ARG A 17 19.39 12.34 16.64
C ARG A 17 20.39 13.45 16.29
N ILE A 18 20.92 14.15 17.30
CA ILE A 18 21.88 15.23 17.08
C ILE A 18 23.22 14.67 16.59
N THR A 19 23.80 15.29 15.56
CA THR A 19 25.15 14.94 15.09
C THR A 19 26.22 15.46 16.06
N ALA A 20 27.44 14.94 15.96
CA ALA A 20 28.55 15.41 16.80
C ALA A 20 28.87 16.91 16.58
N GLU A 21 28.76 17.37 15.34
CA GLU A 21 28.99 18.77 14.96
C GLU A 21 27.89 19.68 15.52
N ASP A 22 26.62 19.31 15.35
CA ASP A 22 25.46 20.02 15.87
C ASP A 22 25.44 20.04 17.40
N SER A 23 25.87 18.96 18.05
CA SER A 23 26.01 18.88 19.50
C SER A 23 27.06 19.89 20.02
N ALA A 24 28.20 19.99 19.34
CA ALA A 24 29.23 20.99 19.70
C ALA A 24 28.71 22.43 19.51
N ALA A 25 27.99 22.70 18.42
CA ALA A 25 27.37 23.99 18.15
C ALA A 25 26.31 24.36 19.21
N LEU A 26 25.48 23.40 19.62
CA LEU A 26 24.50 23.58 20.70
C LEU A 26 25.18 23.86 22.02
N GLN A 27 26.20 23.08 22.40
CA GLN A 27 26.95 23.29 23.65
C GLN A 27 27.63 24.68 23.71
N GLU A 28 28.26 25.13 22.63
CA GLU A 28 28.87 26.44 22.56
C GLU A 28 27.83 27.56 22.67
N THR A 29 26.67 27.40 22.04
CA THR A 29 25.57 28.35 22.14
C THR A 29 25.01 28.41 23.57
N LEU A 30 24.84 27.26 24.23
CA LEU A 30 24.39 27.19 25.62
C LEU A 30 25.43 27.77 26.59
N ARG A 31 26.71 27.65 26.27
CA ARG A 31 27.79 28.21 27.08
C ARG A 31 27.78 29.75 27.05
N THR A 32 27.51 30.33 25.90
CA THR A 32 27.66 31.76 25.64
C THR A 32 26.38 32.59 25.84
N SER A 33 25.17 32.00 25.65
CA SER A 33 23.89 32.74 25.73
C SER A 33 23.01 32.29 26.91
N PRO A 34 22.67 33.19 27.85
CA PRO A 34 21.70 32.95 28.91
C PRO A 34 20.29 32.68 28.35
N GLU A 35 19.91 33.33 27.26
CA GLU A 35 18.60 33.17 26.59
C GLU A 35 18.48 31.76 26.00
N ALA A 36 19.53 31.27 25.34
CA ALA A 36 19.58 29.92 24.81
C ALA A 36 19.42 28.86 25.92
N ARG A 37 20.04 29.08 27.10
CA ARG A 37 19.83 28.22 28.28
C ARG A 37 18.42 28.26 28.80
N GLY A 38 17.74 29.43 28.72
CA GLY A 38 16.33 29.56 29.07
C GLY A 38 15.43 28.75 28.18
N GLU A 39 15.63 28.84 26.86
CA GLU A 39 14.87 28.06 25.85
C GLU A 39 15.13 26.56 26.01
N PHE A 40 16.40 26.16 26.15
CA PHE A 40 16.75 24.74 26.35
C PHE A 40 16.03 24.14 27.58
N ARG A 41 16.02 24.86 28.72
CA ARG A 41 15.29 24.41 29.92
C ARG A 41 13.80 24.32 29.71
N ARG A 42 13.20 25.26 28.98
CA ARG A 42 11.77 25.26 28.68
C ARG A 42 11.39 24.03 27.86
N TRP A 43 12.16 23.72 26.82
CA TRP A 43 11.91 22.57 25.96
C TRP A 43 12.14 21.23 26.67
N THR A 44 13.18 21.10 27.47
CA THR A 44 13.42 19.88 28.25
C THR A 44 12.35 19.65 29.32
N GLN A 45 11.85 20.70 29.97
CA GLN A 45 10.74 20.61 30.92
C GLN A 45 9.43 20.20 30.22
N LEU A 46 9.16 20.75 29.04
CA LEU A 46 7.99 20.39 28.26
C LEU A 46 8.04 18.92 27.81
N ASP A 47 9.18 18.47 27.28
CA ASP A 47 9.37 17.08 26.87
C ASP A 47 9.20 16.11 28.07
N ALA A 48 9.78 16.44 29.22
CA ALA A 48 9.64 15.65 30.44
C ALA A 48 8.17 15.58 30.91
N ALA A 49 7.45 16.70 30.88
CA ALA A 49 6.02 16.73 31.26
C ALA A 49 5.15 15.92 30.29
N LEU A 50 5.44 15.96 28.99
CA LEU A 50 4.73 15.16 27.99
C LEU A 50 4.98 13.66 28.15
N ARG A 51 6.23 13.28 28.46
CA ARG A 51 6.59 11.86 28.76
C ARG A 51 5.89 11.37 30.02
N GLU A 52 5.90 12.15 31.10
CA GLU A 52 5.22 11.83 32.35
C GLU A 52 3.69 11.71 32.15
N GLN A 53 3.09 12.57 31.33
CA GLN A 53 1.68 12.49 30.98
C GLN A 53 1.36 11.24 30.16
N ALA A 54 2.24 10.86 29.24
CA ALA A 54 2.11 9.64 28.44
C ALA A 54 2.23 8.39 29.32
N GLU A 55 3.18 8.35 30.28
CA GLU A 55 3.35 7.25 31.23
C GLU A 55 2.14 7.13 32.18
N ARG A 56 1.64 8.24 32.72
CA ARG A 56 0.42 8.26 33.55
C ARG A 56 -0.82 7.79 32.77
N GLY A 57 -0.90 8.10 31.47
CA GLY A 57 -1.96 7.62 30.59
C GLY A 57 -1.94 6.09 30.42
N VAL A 58 -0.74 5.50 30.36
CA VAL A 58 -0.55 4.04 30.28
C VAL A 58 -0.84 3.40 31.63
N GLU A 59 -0.39 3.96 32.76
CA GLU A 59 -0.68 3.45 34.11
C GLU A 59 -2.18 3.54 34.46
N ALA A 60 -2.86 4.60 34.06
CA ALA A 60 -4.31 4.74 34.24
C ALA A 60 -5.08 3.66 33.45
N ALA A 61 -4.64 3.36 32.23
CA ALA A 61 -5.25 2.32 31.40
C ALA A 61 -5.00 0.89 31.93
N VAL A 62 -3.93 0.68 32.70
CA VAL A 62 -3.62 -0.60 33.36
C VAL A 62 -4.32 -0.71 34.71
N ALA A 63 -4.50 0.40 35.44
CA ALA A 63 -5.11 0.43 36.77
C ALA A 63 -6.64 0.20 36.77
N GLU A 64 -7.32 0.43 35.69
CA GLU A 64 -8.79 0.29 35.59
C GLU A 64 -9.28 -1.17 35.57
N LYS A 65 -8.39 -2.16 35.64
CA LYS A 65 -8.71 -3.61 35.63
C LYS A 65 -8.55 -4.35 36.96
N ILE A 66 -8.24 -3.67 38.08
CA ILE A 66 -8.13 -4.33 39.38
C ILE A 66 -9.00 -3.61 40.42
N VAL A 67 -10.24 -4.06 40.52
CA VAL A 67 -11.12 -3.67 41.65
C VAL A 67 -10.80 -4.59 42.84
N PRO A 68 -10.25 -4.10 43.95
CA PRO A 68 -10.07 -4.94 45.14
C PRO A 68 -11.42 -5.11 45.84
N VAL A 69 -11.99 -6.29 45.77
CA VAL A 69 -13.14 -6.68 46.59
C VAL A 69 -12.68 -6.87 48.04
N ARG A 70 -13.02 -5.91 48.94
CA ARG A 70 -12.84 -6.05 50.37
C ARG A 70 -13.89 -7.02 50.93
N PHE A 71 -13.51 -8.23 51.22
CA PHE A 71 -14.35 -9.14 52.00
C PHE A 71 -14.33 -8.74 53.48
N ARG A 72 -15.47 -8.34 54.01
CA ARG A 72 -15.70 -8.33 55.46
C ARG A 72 -16.14 -9.70 55.88
N THR A 73 -15.46 -10.17 56.92
CA THR A 73 -15.62 -11.46 57.61
C THR A 73 -17.08 -11.68 58.04
N LEU A 74 -17.82 -12.49 57.30
CA LEU A 74 -18.99 -13.22 57.80
C LEU A 74 -19.22 -14.43 56.87
N GLY A 75 -18.85 -15.61 57.28
CA GLY A 75 -19.32 -16.71 56.48
C GLY A 75 -18.49 -17.95 56.30
N TRP A 76 -17.95 -18.53 57.36
CA TRP A 76 -17.44 -19.91 57.26
C TRP A 76 -18.55 -20.94 56.92
N LEU A 77 -19.81 -20.59 57.11
CA LEU A 77 -20.97 -21.39 56.70
C LEU A 77 -21.36 -21.25 55.23
N ALA A 78 -21.06 -20.11 54.60
CA ALA A 78 -21.29 -19.90 53.17
C ALA A 78 -20.23 -20.61 52.30
N ALA A 79 -19.01 -20.78 52.81
CA ALA A 79 -17.92 -21.46 52.08
C ALA A 79 -18.19 -22.96 51.86
N ALA A 80 -18.82 -23.64 52.80
CA ALA A 80 -19.15 -25.07 52.68
C ALA A 80 -20.28 -25.31 51.64
N ALA A 81 -21.29 -24.42 51.60
CA ALA A 81 -22.37 -24.51 50.62
C ALA A 81 -21.89 -24.19 49.21
N SER A 82 -20.96 -23.23 49.08
CA SER A 82 -20.38 -22.86 47.79
C SER A 82 -19.45 -23.96 47.21
N PHE A 83 -18.77 -24.67 48.09
CA PHE A 83 -17.90 -25.80 47.66
C PHE A 83 -18.72 -27.03 47.19
N ALA A 84 -19.84 -27.30 47.87
CA ALA A 84 -20.78 -28.35 47.44
C ALA A 84 -21.48 -28.01 46.14
N ALA A 85 -21.85 -26.72 45.95
CA ALA A 85 -22.42 -26.23 44.69
C ALA A 85 -21.41 -26.28 43.51
N LEU A 86 -20.13 -25.94 43.77
CA LEU A 86 -19.09 -26.01 42.76
C LEU A 86 -18.76 -27.47 42.39
N LEU A 87 -18.79 -28.40 43.34
CA LEU A 87 -18.65 -29.84 43.05
C LEU A 87 -19.84 -30.39 42.29
N GLY A 88 -21.07 -29.94 42.60
CA GLY A 88 -22.28 -30.29 41.85
C GLY A 88 -22.27 -29.75 40.42
N ILE A 89 -21.87 -28.51 40.26
CA ILE A 89 -21.75 -27.85 38.93
C ILE A 89 -20.60 -28.48 38.12
N SER A 90 -19.48 -28.80 38.73
CA SER A 90 -18.38 -29.50 38.04
C SER A 90 -18.74 -30.95 37.69
N ALA A 91 -19.53 -31.64 38.49
CA ALA A 91 -20.04 -32.98 38.15
C ALA A 91 -21.07 -32.92 36.99
N LEU A 92 -21.96 -31.93 37.01
CA LEU A 92 -22.89 -31.66 35.91
C LEU A 92 -22.13 -31.26 34.62
N TRP A 93 -21.10 -30.43 34.77
CA TRP A 93 -20.25 -29.99 33.63
C TRP A 93 -19.39 -31.14 33.07
N MET A 94 -18.95 -32.08 33.90
CA MET A 94 -18.28 -33.31 33.47
C MET A 94 -19.25 -34.32 32.86
N HIS A 95 -20.52 -34.34 33.30
CA HIS A 95 -21.55 -35.22 32.72
C HIS A 95 -21.97 -34.69 31.35
N ASP A 96 -22.16 -33.39 31.19
CA ASP A 96 -22.53 -32.76 29.90
C ASP A 96 -21.41 -32.87 28.86
N ARG A 97 -20.13 -32.85 29.29
CA ARG A 97 -18.98 -33.07 28.37
C ARG A 97 -18.88 -34.48 27.80
N ARG A 98 -19.59 -35.45 28.33
CA ARG A 98 -19.61 -36.84 27.76
C ARG A 98 -20.47 -36.94 26.52
N HIS A 99 -21.28 -35.94 26.18
CA HIS A 99 -22.10 -35.85 24.99
C HIS A 99 -21.71 -34.71 24.03
N VAL A 100 -20.70 -33.95 24.36
CA VAL A 100 -20.09 -33.07 23.36
C VAL A 100 -19.28 -33.99 22.44
N ALA A 101 -19.84 -34.31 21.29
CA ALA A 101 -19.05 -34.87 20.19
C ALA A 101 -17.74 -34.07 20.10
N ALA A 102 -16.61 -34.78 20.08
CA ALA A 102 -15.32 -34.14 19.89
C ALA A 102 -15.50 -33.07 18.81
N PRO A 103 -15.03 -31.80 19.04
CA PRO A 103 -15.11 -30.83 17.99
C PRO A 103 -14.48 -31.50 16.78
N GLN A 104 -15.29 -31.77 15.75
CA GLN A 104 -14.74 -32.11 14.45
C GLN A 104 -13.74 -31.01 14.22
N LEU A 105 -12.46 -31.37 14.23
CA LEU A 105 -11.40 -30.52 13.74
C LEU A 105 -12.00 -29.92 12.48
N ALA A 106 -12.30 -28.62 12.52
CA ALA A 106 -12.75 -27.92 11.34
C ALA A 106 -11.86 -28.46 10.24
N HIS A 107 -12.47 -29.06 9.23
CA HIS A 107 -11.72 -29.51 8.06
C HIS A 107 -10.81 -28.32 7.77
N GLN A 108 -9.52 -28.48 8.05
CA GLN A 108 -8.53 -27.56 7.56
C GLN A 108 -8.84 -27.55 6.09
N ALA A 109 -9.37 -26.42 5.62
CA ALA A 109 -9.44 -26.18 4.19
C ALA A 109 -8.09 -26.63 3.69
N PRO A 110 -8.00 -27.56 2.72
CA PRO A 110 -6.73 -28.13 2.33
C PRO A 110 -5.79 -26.93 2.19
N GLU A 111 -4.70 -26.94 2.95
CA GLU A 111 -3.65 -25.93 2.83
C GLU A 111 -3.48 -25.78 1.34
N GLN A 112 -3.81 -24.59 0.79
CA GLN A 112 -3.64 -24.36 -0.63
C GLN A 112 -2.13 -24.48 -0.82
N THR A 113 -1.68 -25.66 -1.17
CA THR A 113 -0.30 -25.90 -1.54
C THR A 113 -0.03 -24.89 -2.63
N ASN A 114 0.86 -23.95 -2.33
CA ASN A 114 1.23 -22.91 -3.28
C ASN A 114 1.76 -23.63 -4.53
N THR A 115 0.91 -23.80 -5.53
CA THR A 115 1.24 -24.48 -6.78
C THR A 115 2.08 -23.62 -7.71
N GLY A 116 2.53 -22.46 -7.24
CA GLY A 116 3.43 -21.57 -7.96
C GLY A 116 4.85 -22.09 -8.03
N CYS A 117 5.63 -21.59 -8.98
CA CYS A 117 7.05 -21.89 -9.11
C CYS A 117 7.94 -20.64 -9.11
N ALA A 118 7.38 -19.47 -9.38
CA ALA A 118 8.07 -18.19 -9.42
C ALA A 118 7.14 -17.03 -9.07
N ILE A 119 7.72 -15.85 -8.88
CA ILE A 119 7.01 -14.57 -8.69
C ILE A 119 7.51 -13.60 -9.76
N LEU A 120 6.61 -12.79 -10.33
CA LEU A 120 6.98 -11.62 -11.14
C LEU A 120 7.46 -10.52 -10.20
N THR A 121 8.77 -10.25 -10.17
CA THR A 121 9.35 -9.27 -9.24
C THR A 121 9.49 -7.89 -9.85
N ARG A 122 9.63 -7.81 -11.19
CA ARG A 122 9.67 -6.54 -11.94
C ARG A 122 9.06 -6.71 -13.32
N ALA A 123 8.44 -5.65 -13.81
CA ALA A 123 7.90 -5.56 -15.15
C ALA A 123 8.05 -4.13 -15.66
N THR A 124 8.45 -3.95 -16.88
CA THR A 124 8.55 -2.65 -17.54
C THR A 124 7.97 -2.77 -18.94
N ASP A 125 6.81 -2.17 -19.19
CA ASP A 125 6.01 -2.34 -20.41
C ASP A 125 5.83 -3.81 -20.81
N ALA A 126 5.77 -4.72 -19.82
CA ALA A 126 5.74 -6.14 -20.06
C ALA A 126 4.34 -6.60 -20.46
N GLU A 127 4.23 -7.16 -21.66
CA GLU A 127 3.01 -7.81 -22.16
C GLU A 127 3.28 -9.31 -22.31
N PHE A 128 2.45 -10.11 -21.62
CA PHE A 128 2.54 -11.57 -21.68
C PHE A 128 1.37 -12.14 -22.49
N ALA A 129 1.70 -12.96 -23.51
CA ALA A 129 0.67 -13.57 -24.36
C ALA A 129 -0.15 -14.63 -23.63
N ASP A 130 0.46 -15.36 -22.71
CA ASP A 130 -0.15 -16.51 -22.02
C ASP A 130 -0.69 -16.19 -20.63
N ALA A 131 -0.41 -14.99 -20.11
CA ALA A 131 -0.78 -14.55 -18.76
C ALA A 131 -1.29 -13.09 -18.77
N THR A 132 -2.47 -12.90 -19.36
CA THR A 132 -3.10 -11.57 -19.39
C THR A 132 -3.41 -11.07 -17.98
N GLY A 133 -2.92 -9.87 -17.67
CA GLY A 133 -3.14 -9.23 -16.37
C GLY A 133 -2.15 -9.64 -15.27
N LEU A 134 -1.07 -10.36 -15.60
CA LEU A 134 0.01 -10.67 -14.66
C LEU A 134 0.68 -9.37 -14.19
N ARG A 135 0.77 -9.20 -12.87
CA ARG A 135 1.31 -7.98 -12.22
C ARG A 135 2.49 -8.31 -11.33
N VAL A 136 3.33 -7.32 -11.09
CA VAL A 136 4.42 -7.42 -10.11
C VAL A 136 3.87 -7.87 -8.75
N GLY A 137 4.50 -8.90 -8.17
CA GLY A 137 4.08 -9.58 -6.95
C GLY A 137 3.18 -10.80 -7.18
N ASP A 138 2.70 -11.04 -8.39
CA ASP A 138 1.88 -12.22 -8.68
C ASP A 138 2.74 -13.49 -8.74
N THR A 139 2.18 -14.56 -8.21
CA THR A 139 2.75 -15.90 -8.30
C THR A 139 2.49 -16.49 -9.70
N ILE A 140 3.54 -17.00 -10.31
CA ILE A 140 3.48 -17.66 -11.62
C ILE A 140 3.46 -19.17 -11.39
N ARG A 141 2.50 -19.85 -12.00
CA ARG A 141 2.37 -21.31 -11.97
C ARG A 141 3.22 -21.94 -13.06
N PRO A 142 3.57 -23.24 -12.94
CA PRO A 142 4.15 -24.00 -14.04
C PRO A 142 3.33 -23.85 -15.32
N GLY A 143 4.00 -23.66 -16.46
CA GLY A 143 3.38 -23.46 -17.76
C GLY A 143 4.15 -22.50 -18.67
N ALA A 144 3.53 -22.18 -19.80
CA ALA A 144 4.11 -21.26 -20.79
C ALA A 144 4.09 -19.80 -20.29
N LEU A 145 5.16 -19.08 -20.55
CA LEU A 145 5.30 -17.65 -20.29
C LEU A 145 6.00 -16.98 -21.45
N ARG A 146 5.27 -16.23 -22.27
CA ARG A 146 5.80 -15.54 -23.45
C ARG A 146 5.71 -14.05 -23.28
N LEU A 147 6.87 -13.39 -23.26
CA LEU A 147 6.97 -11.95 -23.20
C LEU A 147 6.99 -11.37 -24.62
N THR A 148 5.92 -10.70 -25.02
CA THR A 148 5.77 -10.14 -26.37
C THR A 148 6.33 -8.73 -26.47
N ARG A 149 6.34 -7.98 -25.36
CA ARG A 149 6.82 -6.61 -25.29
C ARG A 149 7.47 -6.33 -23.96
N GLY A 150 8.41 -5.36 -23.94
CA GLY A 150 9.03 -4.86 -22.73
C GLY A 150 10.10 -5.79 -22.14
N ALA A 151 10.28 -5.70 -20.83
CA ALA A 151 11.20 -6.52 -20.07
C ALA A 151 10.61 -6.90 -18.72
N ALA A 152 11.00 -8.06 -18.19
CA ALA A 152 10.49 -8.56 -16.91
C ALA A 152 11.56 -9.31 -16.14
N GLN A 153 11.45 -9.31 -14.81
CA GLN A 153 12.23 -10.17 -13.92
C GLN A 153 11.28 -11.09 -13.16
N ILE A 154 11.58 -12.38 -13.19
CA ILE A 154 10.93 -13.39 -12.36
C ILE A 154 11.94 -13.96 -11.37
N GLU A 155 11.44 -14.32 -10.20
CA GLU A 155 12.22 -14.97 -9.15
C GLU A 155 11.57 -16.31 -8.82
N PHE A 156 12.33 -17.41 -9.01
CA PHE A 156 11.88 -18.75 -8.69
C PHE A 156 11.91 -18.99 -7.18
N PHE A 157 11.06 -19.86 -6.68
CA PHE A 157 11.03 -20.20 -5.26
C PHE A 157 12.29 -20.91 -4.76
N SER A 158 13.14 -21.38 -5.67
CA SER A 158 14.50 -21.83 -5.34
C SER A 158 15.44 -20.67 -4.96
N GLY A 159 15.08 -19.41 -5.30
CA GLY A 159 15.91 -18.23 -5.19
C GLY A 159 16.67 -17.85 -6.49
N ALA A 160 16.60 -18.67 -7.53
CA ALA A 160 17.12 -18.28 -8.85
C ALA A 160 16.28 -17.13 -9.43
N SER A 161 16.92 -16.17 -10.09
CA SER A 161 16.23 -15.09 -10.78
C SER A 161 16.52 -15.09 -12.28
N MET A 162 15.55 -14.66 -13.07
CA MET A 162 15.67 -14.60 -14.51
C MET A 162 15.12 -13.28 -15.05
N ILE A 163 15.91 -12.61 -15.89
CA ILE A 163 15.49 -11.42 -16.63
C ILE A 163 15.15 -11.82 -18.06
N LEU A 164 13.96 -11.41 -18.50
CA LEU A 164 13.44 -11.67 -19.82
C LEU A 164 13.38 -10.37 -20.62
N GLN A 165 13.70 -10.47 -21.91
CA GLN A 165 13.50 -9.41 -22.89
C GLN A 165 12.38 -9.79 -23.85
N ALA A 166 11.74 -8.81 -24.47
CA ALA A 166 10.72 -9.02 -25.50
C ALA A 166 11.17 -10.06 -26.53
N GLY A 167 10.27 -11.00 -26.85
CA GLY A 167 10.53 -12.16 -27.70
C GLY A 167 10.97 -13.42 -26.92
N ALA A 168 11.19 -13.32 -25.60
CA ALA A 168 11.50 -14.49 -24.78
C ALA A 168 10.26 -15.37 -24.60
N SER A 169 10.44 -16.67 -24.82
CA SER A 169 9.43 -17.72 -24.64
C SER A 169 9.96 -18.79 -23.71
N LEU A 170 9.37 -18.91 -22.56
CA LEU A 170 9.72 -19.87 -21.52
C LEU A 170 8.60 -20.87 -21.29
N GLU A 171 8.97 -22.02 -20.75
CA GLU A 171 8.08 -22.94 -20.04
C GLU A 171 8.64 -23.12 -18.63
N LEU A 172 7.92 -22.67 -17.63
CA LEU A 172 8.29 -22.86 -16.24
C LEU A 172 7.85 -24.26 -15.83
N VAL A 173 8.81 -25.09 -15.43
CA VAL A 173 8.53 -26.50 -15.08
C VAL A 173 8.36 -26.67 -13.57
N SER A 174 9.28 -26.08 -12.80
CA SER A 174 9.29 -26.17 -11.35
C SER A 174 10.07 -24.99 -10.76
N PRO A 175 10.16 -24.83 -9.42
CA PRO A 175 11.06 -23.87 -8.81
C PRO A 175 12.54 -24.02 -9.18
N TRP A 176 12.93 -25.18 -9.71
CA TRP A 176 14.32 -25.55 -10.01
C TRP A 176 14.61 -25.75 -11.50
N GLU A 177 13.60 -25.62 -12.34
CA GLU A 177 13.76 -25.92 -13.77
C GLU A 177 12.86 -25.05 -14.63
N ALA A 178 13.46 -24.53 -15.72
CA ALA A 178 12.75 -23.86 -16.80
C ALA A 178 13.27 -24.33 -18.17
N VAL A 179 12.43 -24.16 -19.20
CA VAL A 179 12.83 -24.40 -20.61
C VAL A 179 12.76 -23.05 -21.33
N CYS A 180 13.89 -22.60 -21.88
CA CYS A 180 13.92 -21.45 -22.78
C CYS A 180 13.73 -21.95 -24.23
N ARG A 181 12.55 -21.69 -24.79
CA ARG A 181 12.21 -22.10 -26.15
C ARG A 181 12.70 -21.13 -27.20
N ALA A 182 12.75 -19.84 -26.86
CA ALA A 182 13.26 -18.79 -27.73
C ALA A 182 13.55 -17.50 -26.93
N GLY A 183 14.42 -16.67 -27.50
CA GLY A 183 14.72 -15.32 -26.99
C GLY A 183 15.94 -15.25 -26.10
N LYS A 184 16.17 -14.03 -25.59
CA LYS A 184 17.31 -13.71 -24.71
C LYS A 184 16.87 -13.64 -23.27
N VAL A 185 17.59 -14.33 -22.40
CA VAL A 185 17.39 -14.31 -20.96
C VAL A 185 18.73 -14.21 -20.23
N THR A 186 18.73 -13.57 -19.07
CA THR A 186 19.84 -13.62 -18.12
C THR A 186 19.37 -14.33 -16.87
N VAL A 187 20.14 -15.30 -16.41
CA VAL A 187 19.85 -16.11 -15.22
C VAL A 187 20.92 -15.83 -14.18
N ARG A 188 20.47 -15.56 -12.95
CA ARG A 188 21.35 -15.44 -11.79
C ARG A 188 20.92 -16.44 -10.73
N VAL A 189 21.86 -17.26 -10.31
CA VAL A 189 21.62 -18.35 -9.36
C VAL A 189 22.49 -18.15 -8.11
N PRO A 190 21.92 -17.69 -7.01
CA PRO A 190 22.66 -17.56 -5.76
C PRO A 190 23.01 -18.95 -5.16
N PRO A 191 23.98 -19.03 -4.23
CA PRO A 191 24.43 -20.30 -3.68
C PRO A 191 23.35 -21.26 -3.19
N PRO A 192 22.26 -20.80 -2.53
CA PRO A 192 21.18 -21.71 -2.11
C PRO A 192 20.39 -22.34 -3.27
N ALA A 193 20.43 -21.75 -4.47
CA ALA A 193 19.71 -22.21 -5.65
C ALA A 193 20.60 -23.00 -6.63
N GLN A 194 21.83 -23.33 -6.27
CA GLN A 194 22.73 -24.14 -7.12
C GLN A 194 22.08 -25.43 -7.59
N GLY A 195 22.33 -25.80 -8.84
CA GLY A 195 21.67 -26.91 -9.51
C GLY A 195 20.40 -26.53 -10.27
N PHE A 196 20.07 -25.21 -10.36
CA PHE A 196 19.00 -24.73 -11.22
C PHE A 196 19.27 -25.15 -12.67
N LYS A 197 18.24 -25.66 -13.35
CA LYS A 197 18.33 -26.17 -14.72
C LYS A 197 17.62 -25.25 -15.69
N LEU A 198 18.34 -24.81 -16.71
CA LEU A 198 17.74 -24.13 -17.85
C LEU A 198 17.94 -25.00 -19.11
N ARG A 199 16.85 -25.54 -19.64
CA ARG A 199 16.88 -26.34 -20.86
C ARG A 199 16.56 -25.48 -22.06
N THR A 200 17.16 -25.83 -23.20
CA THR A 200 16.86 -25.28 -24.51
C THR A 200 16.63 -26.42 -25.52
N ALA A 201 16.21 -26.09 -26.73
CA ALA A 201 16.06 -27.10 -27.77
C ALA A 201 17.38 -27.77 -28.17
N GLY A 202 18.53 -27.12 -27.95
CA GLY A 202 19.84 -27.60 -28.38
C GLY A 202 20.81 -27.94 -27.25
N MET A 203 20.53 -27.55 -26.02
CA MET A 203 21.50 -27.65 -24.94
C MET A 203 20.81 -27.56 -23.58
N ASP A 204 21.12 -28.47 -22.67
CA ASP A 204 20.72 -28.37 -21.26
C ASP A 204 21.85 -27.73 -20.47
N LEU A 205 21.50 -26.79 -19.59
CA LEU A 205 22.41 -26.04 -18.74
C LEU A 205 22.12 -26.35 -17.28
N VAL A 206 23.17 -26.69 -16.52
CA VAL A 206 23.10 -26.88 -15.08
C VAL A 206 24.01 -25.85 -14.42
N ASP A 207 23.41 -25.06 -13.56
CA ASP A 207 24.10 -24.00 -12.84
C ASP A 207 24.90 -24.52 -11.64
N LEU A 208 26.10 -23.94 -11.43
CA LEU A 208 26.96 -24.24 -10.28
C LEU A 208 27.18 -22.99 -9.38
N GLY A 209 26.23 -22.02 -9.38
CA GLY A 209 26.33 -20.75 -8.64
C GLY A 209 26.85 -19.63 -9.54
N THR A 210 26.02 -19.17 -10.49
CA THR A 210 26.47 -18.36 -11.62
C THR A 210 25.52 -17.23 -11.98
N GLU A 211 26.07 -16.30 -12.77
CA GLU A 211 25.29 -15.41 -13.62
C GLU A 211 25.66 -15.68 -15.08
N PHE A 212 24.66 -15.98 -15.91
CA PHE A 212 24.85 -16.33 -17.30
C PHE A 212 23.70 -15.89 -18.20
N GLY A 213 24.01 -15.58 -19.45
CA GLY A 213 23.04 -15.26 -20.50
C GLY A 213 22.79 -16.42 -21.41
N VAL A 214 21.57 -16.60 -21.89
CA VAL A 214 21.18 -17.58 -22.90
C VAL A 214 20.41 -16.88 -24.00
N ASN A 215 20.78 -17.16 -25.25
CA ASN A 215 20.03 -16.80 -26.42
C ASN A 215 19.66 -18.08 -27.17
N ALA A 216 18.39 -18.40 -27.25
CA ALA A 216 17.88 -19.59 -27.91
C ALA A 216 16.96 -19.22 -29.07
N ASP A 217 16.93 -20.05 -30.10
CA ASP A 217 15.94 -19.95 -31.17
C ASP A 217 15.09 -21.24 -31.27
N ALA A 218 13.96 -21.12 -31.95
CA ALA A 218 13.04 -22.25 -32.13
C ALA A 218 13.65 -23.36 -33.06
N GLY A 219 14.70 -23.05 -33.83
CA GLY A 219 15.42 -23.98 -34.70
C GLY A 219 16.51 -24.78 -33.99
N GLY A 220 16.68 -24.58 -32.69
CA GLY A 220 17.62 -25.30 -31.83
C GLY A 220 19.03 -24.69 -31.77
N ALA A 221 19.28 -23.55 -32.40
CA ALA A 221 20.49 -22.81 -32.13
C ALA A 221 20.42 -22.21 -30.73
N THR A 222 21.50 -22.39 -29.98
CA THR A 222 21.60 -21.92 -28.59
C THR A 222 22.97 -21.34 -28.33
N GLU A 223 23.02 -20.21 -27.67
CA GLU A 223 24.25 -19.55 -27.25
C GLU A 223 24.19 -19.28 -25.75
N VAL A 224 25.21 -19.70 -25.02
CA VAL A 224 25.36 -19.48 -23.57
C VAL A 224 26.61 -18.66 -23.30
N HIS A 225 26.51 -17.67 -22.43
CA HIS A 225 27.59 -16.75 -22.03
C HIS A 225 27.68 -16.73 -20.52
N VAL A 226 28.81 -17.13 -19.94
CA VAL A 226 29.00 -17.13 -18.46
C VAL A 226 29.66 -15.83 -18.04
N PHE A 227 28.93 -15.04 -17.26
CA PHE A 227 29.36 -13.72 -16.75
C PHE A 227 30.13 -13.88 -15.44
N GLU A 228 29.62 -14.76 -14.54
CA GLU A 228 30.26 -15.08 -13.27
C GLU A 228 30.02 -16.54 -12.91
N GLY A 229 31.04 -17.22 -12.38
CA GLY A 229 30.96 -18.60 -11.88
C GLY A 229 31.20 -19.68 -12.95
N LYS A 230 30.44 -20.79 -12.90
CA LYS A 230 30.61 -21.95 -13.80
C LYS A 230 29.26 -22.59 -14.15
N VAL A 231 29.08 -22.94 -15.43
CA VAL A 231 27.90 -23.63 -15.97
C VAL A 231 28.32 -24.93 -16.65
N GLU A 232 27.66 -26.03 -16.34
CA GLU A 232 27.76 -27.24 -17.14
C GLU A 232 26.81 -27.12 -18.32
N ALA A 233 27.35 -27.14 -19.51
CA ALA A 233 26.63 -27.18 -20.77
C ALA A 233 26.60 -28.61 -21.30
N HIS A 234 25.41 -29.14 -21.51
CA HIS A 234 25.18 -30.48 -22.06
C HIS A 234 24.55 -30.35 -23.46
N PRO A 235 25.35 -30.13 -24.52
CA PRO A 235 24.81 -30.04 -25.86
C PRO A 235 24.25 -31.40 -26.28
N GLU A 236 23.14 -31.37 -27.04
CA GLU A 236 22.59 -32.58 -27.62
C GLU A 236 23.61 -33.23 -28.58
N ASN A 237 23.85 -34.52 -28.42
CA ASN A 237 24.79 -35.33 -29.21
C ASN A 237 26.30 -34.94 -29.09
N ALA A 238 26.70 -34.26 -28.00
CA ALA A 238 28.09 -33.93 -27.73
C ALA A 238 28.45 -34.15 -26.26
N ALA A 239 29.74 -34.17 -25.95
CA ALA A 239 30.21 -34.27 -24.57
C ALA A 239 29.90 -32.98 -23.77
N MET A 240 29.62 -33.14 -22.49
CA MET A 240 29.46 -32.04 -21.56
C MET A 240 30.68 -31.11 -21.57
N GLN A 241 30.43 -29.82 -21.54
CA GLN A 241 31.46 -28.79 -21.46
C GLN A 241 31.23 -27.93 -20.20
N LEU A 242 32.28 -27.79 -19.41
CA LEU A 242 32.28 -26.88 -18.27
C LEU A 242 32.73 -25.49 -18.75
N LEU A 243 31.83 -24.52 -18.68
CA LEU A 243 32.10 -23.12 -19.00
C LEU A 243 32.36 -22.33 -17.73
N SER A 244 33.36 -21.46 -17.78
CA SER A 244 33.75 -20.58 -16.68
C SER A 244 33.55 -19.11 -17.07
N THR A 245 33.64 -18.21 -16.06
CA THR A 245 33.56 -16.76 -16.26
C THR A 245 34.33 -16.29 -17.51
N GLY A 246 33.68 -15.47 -18.33
CA GLY A 246 34.21 -14.89 -19.55
C GLY A 246 34.14 -15.81 -20.80
N GLN A 247 33.66 -17.05 -20.65
CA GLN A 247 33.53 -18.00 -21.76
C GLN A 247 32.12 -18.03 -22.31
N SER A 248 31.99 -18.31 -23.58
CA SER A 248 30.73 -18.62 -24.25
C SER A 248 30.82 -19.88 -25.08
N LEU A 249 29.68 -20.51 -25.32
CA LEU A 249 29.52 -21.64 -26.22
C LEU A 249 28.27 -21.42 -27.07
N ARG A 250 28.44 -21.51 -28.38
CA ARG A 250 27.35 -21.49 -29.34
C ARG A 250 27.19 -22.87 -29.97
N ARG A 251 25.96 -23.37 -29.97
CA ARG A 251 25.53 -24.51 -30.79
C ARG A 251 24.68 -23.97 -31.93
N ALA A 252 25.11 -24.15 -33.13
CA ALA A 252 24.35 -23.79 -34.32
C ALA A 252 23.25 -24.84 -34.63
N GLY A 253 22.30 -24.49 -35.49
CA GLY A 253 21.22 -25.42 -35.89
C GLY A 253 21.71 -26.67 -36.62
N ASP A 254 22.91 -26.64 -37.21
CA ASP A 254 23.63 -27.79 -37.82
C ASP A 254 24.40 -28.62 -36.78
N HIS A 255 24.19 -28.40 -35.50
CA HIS A 255 24.86 -29.03 -34.34
C HIS A 255 26.33 -28.65 -34.15
N THR A 256 26.90 -27.75 -34.96
CA THR A 256 28.29 -27.28 -34.80
C THR A 256 28.44 -26.51 -33.49
N LEU A 257 29.47 -26.86 -32.70
CA LEU A 257 29.83 -26.17 -31.47
C LEU A 257 30.97 -25.19 -31.72
N SER A 258 30.79 -23.96 -31.27
CA SER A 258 31.80 -22.90 -31.43
C SER A 258 32.01 -22.22 -30.06
N PRO A 259 33.19 -22.42 -29.42
CA PRO A 259 33.53 -21.68 -28.20
C PRO A 259 33.85 -20.22 -28.56
N GLY A 260 33.61 -19.32 -27.59
CA GLY A 260 33.82 -17.88 -27.72
C GLY A 260 34.05 -17.18 -26.39
N GLN A 261 34.04 -15.86 -26.43
CA GLN A 261 34.07 -15.02 -25.23
C GLN A 261 32.68 -14.55 -24.87
N ALA A 262 32.41 -14.46 -23.59
CA ALA A 262 31.15 -13.92 -23.09
C ALA A 262 31.01 -12.43 -23.39
N LYS A 263 29.78 -12.00 -23.73
CA LYS A 263 29.42 -10.62 -24.05
C LYS A 263 28.20 -10.24 -23.19
N PRO A 264 28.40 -9.80 -21.95
CA PRO A 264 27.30 -9.43 -21.06
C PRO A 264 26.39 -8.33 -21.63
N GLU A 265 26.97 -7.42 -22.41
CA GLU A 265 26.30 -6.30 -23.05
C GLU A 265 25.21 -6.69 -24.06
N ASP A 266 25.26 -7.91 -24.57
CA ASP A 266 24.27 -8.43 -25.52
C ASP A 266 23.00 -8.98 -24.83
N PHE A 267 22.98 -9.03 -23.49
CA PHE A 267 21.93 -9.65 -22.69
C PHE A 267 21.23 -8.66 -21.75
N PRO A 268 19.96 -8.91 -21.40
CA PRO A 268 19.27 -8.05 -20.45
C PRO A 268 19.96 -8.09 -19.07
N SER A 269 20.15 -6.92 -18.46
CA SER A 269 20.75 -6.78 -17.12
C SER A 269 19.79 -6.14 -16.14
N ILE A 270 20.07 -6.29 -14.83
CA ILE A 270 19.31 -5.62 -13.76
C ILE A 270 19.45 -4.11 -13.88
N GLU A 271 20.65 -3.62 -14.19
CA GLU A 271 20.93 -2.19 -14.37
C GLU A 271 20.15 -1.63 -15.57
N GLY A 272 20.13 -2.35 -16.68
CA GLY A 272 19.35 -2.00 -17.87
C GLY A 272 17.85 -1.96 -17.58
N LEU A 273 17.33 -2.98 -16.89
CA LEU A 273 15.92 -3.03 -16.48
C LEU A 273 15.57 -1.87 -15.53
N ASN A 274 16.43 -1.57 -14.55
CA ASN A 274 16.24 -0.45 -13.63
C ASN A 274 16.25 0.90 -14.38
N ALA A 275 17.17 1.08 -15.32
CA ALA A 275 17.25 2.32 -16.11
C ALA A 275 16.00 2.53 -16.97
N ILE A 276 15.52 1.48 -17.64
CA ILE A 276 14.28 1.51 -18.42
C ILE A 276 13.09 1.82 -17.49
N SER A 277 12.99 1.11 -16.37
CA SER A 277 11.91 1.32 -15.38
C SER A 277 11.91 2.75 -14.84
N ALA A 278 13.07 3.30 -14.48
CA ALA A 278 13.20 4.67 -14.01
C ALA A 278 12.80 5.70 -15.09
N SER A 279 13.22 5.47 -16.36
CA SER A 279 12.84 6.33 -17.48
C SER A 279 11.32 6.33 -17.72
N HIS A 280 10.69 5.16 -17.66
CA HIS A 280 9.23 5.03 -17.79
C HIS A 280 8.48 5.67 -16.63
N ALA A 281 8.95 5.46 -15.38
CA ALA A 281 8.36 6.10 -14.21
C ALA A 281 8.46 7.64 -14.32
N GLN A 282 9.58 8.17 -14.81
CA GLN A 282 9.74 9.60 -15.06
C GLN A 282 8.78 10.10 -16.14
N ALA A 283 8.69 9.42 -17.27
CA ALA A 283 7.78 9.81 -18.35
C ALA A 283 6.30 9.80 -17.92
N ARG A 284 5.90 8.79 -17.13
CA ARG A 284 4.55 8.70 -16.54
C ARG A 284 4.29 9.84 -15.57
N TYR A 285 5.24 10.11 -14.67
CA TYR A 285 5.14 11.22 -13.75
C TYR A 285 5.02 12.57 -14.47
N ASP A 286 5.81 12.80 -15.53
CA ASP A 286 5.77 14.04 -16.30
C ASP A 286 4.43 14.20 -17.04
N ALA A 287 3.90 13.13 -17.61
CA ALA A 287 2.57 13.12 -18.25
C ALA A 287 1.46 13.41 -17.23
N TRP A 288 1.49 12.75 -16.07
CA TRP A 288 0.58 13.03 -14.97
C TRP A 288 0.68 14.48 -14.50
N TRP A 289 1.89 15.02 -14.36
CA TRP A 289 2.09 16.40 -13.93
C TRP A 289 1.49 17.42 -14.92
N GLN A 290 1.66 17.17 -16.23
CA GLN A 290 1.02 17.99 -17.27
C GLN A 290 -0.51 17.90 -17.22
N TYR A 291 -1.04 16.69 -17.01
CA TYR A 291 -2.47 16.48 -16.84
C TYR A 291 -3.00 17.25 -15.61
N VAL A 292 -2.36 17.13 -14.46
CA VAL A 292 -2.75 17.84 -13.24
C VAL A 292 -2.75 19.36 -13.43
N GLN A 293 -1.78 19.92 -14.16
CA GLN A 293 -1.77 21.38 -14.43
C GLN A 293 -2.96 21.81 -15.26
N LYS A 294 -3.40 21.00 -16.20
CA LYS A 294 -4.65 21.24 -16.96
C LYS A 294 -5.87 21.10 -16.06
N GLU A 295 -5.92 20.04 -15.28
CA GLU A 295 -7.05 19.70 -14.40
C GLU A 295 -7.25 20.72 -13.27
N ASN A 296 -6.18 21.31 -12.77
CA ASN A 296 -6.26 22.36 -11.73
C ASN A 296 -7.09 23.56 -12.13
N SER A 297 -7.25 23.81 -13.41
CA SER A 297 -8.07 24.90 -13.96
C SER A 297 -9.55 24.51 -14.17
N ASP A 298 -9.96 23.28 -13.90
CA ASP A 298 -11.36 22.87 -13.96
C ASP A 298 -12.16 23.59 -12.87
N PRO A 299 -13.15 24.43 -13.24
CA PRO A 299 -13.93 25.20 -12.26
C PRO A 299 -14.77 24.31 -11.33
N ARG A 300 -14.94 23.03 -11.65
CA ARG A 300 -15.63 22.05 -10.81
C ARG A 300 -14.74 21.50 -9.70
N LEU A 301 -13.41 21.59 -9.84
CA LEU A 301 -12.45 21.10 -8.86
C LEU A 301 -12.35 22.07 -7.68
N ILE A 302 -12.72 21.62 -6.49
CA ILE A 302 -12.71 22.42 -5.25
C ILE A 302 -11.63 21.97 -4.26
N GLY A 303 -11.14 20.75 -4.39
CA GLY A 303 -10.04 20.19 -3.62
C GLY A 303 -9.10 19.39 -4.50
N CYS A 304 -7.82 19.75 -4.49
CA CYS A 304 -6.75 19.06 -5.19
C CYS A 304 -5.54 18.93 -4.24
N PHE A 305 -5.44 17.80 -3.59
CA PHE A 305 -4.40 17.50 -2.62
C PHE A 305 -3.46 16.46 -3.22
N LEU A 306 -2.33 16.92 -3.74
CA LEU A 306 -1.39 16.07 -4.47
C LEU A 306 -0.43 15.32 -3.54
N PHE A 307 -0.39 15.64 -2.25
CA PHE A 307 0.53 15.08 -1.26
C PHE A 307 1.97 15.03 -1.78
N LYS A 308 2.40 16.12 -2.38
CA LYS A 308 3.78 16.31 -2.83
C LYS A 308 4.52 17.21 -1.85
N HIS A 309 5.65 16.74 -1.36
CA HIS A 309 6.52 17.52 -0.50
C HIS A 309 7.40 18.44 -1.34
N TRP A 310 7.19 19.75 -1.24
CA TRP A 310 7.88 20.76 -2.06
C TRP A 310 9.13 21.35 -1.38
N ARG A 311 9.36 21.01 -0.12
CA ARG A 311 10.49 21.46 0.68
C ARG A 311 11.27 20.25 1.15
N ASP A 312 12.57 20.44 1.30
CA ASP A 312 13.47 19.42 1.86
C ASP A 312 13.26 19.22 3.38
N ASP A 313 12.26 19.93 3.94
CA ASP A 313 11.89 19.87 5.34
C ASP A 313 10.81 18.80 5.56
N ARG A 314 11.24 17.64 6.05
CA ARG A 314 10.36 16.51 6.41
C ARG A 314 9.34 16.84 7.50
N TRP A 315 9.44 18.02 8.11
CA TRP A 315 8.53 18.53 9.12
C TRP A 315 7.45 19.46 8.55
N ASP A 316 7.44 19.69 7.24
CA ASP A 316 6.38 20.48 6.62
C ASP A 316 5.06 19.73 6.73
N ARG A 317 4.16 20.27 7.56
CA ARG A 317 2.82 19.72 7.80
C ARG A 317 1.76 20.41 6.96
N PHE A 318 2.14 21.40 6.18
CA PHE A 318 1.21 22.15 5.38
C PHE A 318 0.88 21.41 4.09
N ILE A 319 -0.42 21.18 3.86
CA ILE A 319 -0.94 20.49 2.69
C ILE A 319 -1.62 21.50 1.78
N ASN A 320 -0.98 21.77 0.63
CA ASN A 320 -1.53 22.68 -0.36
C ASN A 320 -2.77 22.11 -1.03
N ASN A 321 -3.79 22.96 -1.20
CA ASN A 321 -4.85 22.73 -2.16
C ASN A 321 -4.47 23.41 -3.49
N PHE A 322 -4.35 22.64 -4.55
CA PHE A 322 -3.94 23.11 -5.88
C PHE A 322 -5.11 23.50 -6.78
N ALA A 323 -6.36 23.28 -6.37
CA ALA A 323 -7.54 23.71 -7.15
C ALA A 323 -7.56 25.24 -7.31
N GLU A 324 -7.92 25.74 -8.50
CA GLU A 324 -8.05 27.17 -8.77
C GLU A 324 -9.50 27.66 -8.63
N PRO A 325 -9.73 28.89 -8.17
CA PRO A 325 -8.74 29.83 -7.63
C PRO A 325 -8.15 29.31 -6.32
N ARG A 326 -6.84 29.46 -6.16
CA ARG A 326 -6.14 29.01 -4.95
C ARG A 326 -6.60 29.78 -3.73
N VAL A 327 -7.52 29.19 -2.98
CA VAL A 327 -8.00 29.73 -1.72
C VAL A 327 -7.17 29.11 -0.60
N THR A 328 -6.24 29.87 -0.03
CA THR A 328 -5.33 29.38 1.01
C THR A 328 -6.08 28.80 2.22
N SER A 329 -7.28 29.30 2.51
CA SER A 329 -8.13 28.78 3.59
C SER A 329 -8.65 27.35 3.36
N ARG A 330 -8.58 26.85 2.12
CA ARG A 330 -8.94 25.47 1.77
C ARG A 330 -7.74 24.52 1.77
N SER A 331 -6.54 25.00 2.06
CA SER A 331 -5.38 24.14 2.31
C SER A 331 -5.53 23.42 3.65
N GLY A 332 -4.75 22.37 3.86
CA GLY A 332 -4.84 21.50 5.02
C GLY A 332 -3.57 21.43 5.85
N GLY A 333 -3.63 20.62 6.90
CA GLY A 333 -2.51 20.28 7.75
C GLY A 333 -2.46 18.79 8.05
N ALA A 334 -1.29 18.18 7.84
CA ALA A 334 -1.03 16.80 8.23
C ALA A 334 -0.79 16.70 9.74
N VAL A 335 -1.51 15.82 10.43
CA VAL A 335 -1.37 15.52 11.85
C VAL A 335 -1.04 14.05 11.98
N GLY A 336 0.14 13.71 12.51
CA GLY A 336 0.60 12.34 12.70
C GLY A 336 1.08 11.67 11.41
N ALA A 337 0.33 11.77 10.32
CA ALA A 337 0.67 11.18 9.02
C ALA A 337 2.08 11.57 8.56
N ARG A 338 2.79 10.61 7.92
CA ARG A 338 4.20 10.75 7.56
C ARG A 338 4.37 10.79 6.05
N TRP A 339 5.33 11.58 5.58
CA TRP A 339 5.76 11.57 4.20
C TRP A 339 6.43 10.23 3.86
N THR A 340 6.08 9.68 2.73
CA THR A 340 6.60 8.40 2.22
C THR A 340 6.62 8.41 0.69
N GLU A 341 7.12 7.35 0.07
CA GLU A 341 7.08 7.17 -1.36
C GLU A 341 5.64 7.03 -1.88
N GLY A 342 5.34 7.74 -2.94
CA GLY A 342 4.08 7.68 -3.67
C GLY A 342 4.06 6.63 -4.78
N ARG A 343 3.25 6.89 -5.80
CA ARG A 343 3.09 6.00 -6.98
C ARG A 343 4.36 5.91 -7.82
N TRP A 344 5.18 6.95 -7.83
CA TRP A 344 6.46 6.99 -8.53
C TRP A 344 7.58 7.39 -7.56
N PRO A 345 8.84 6.98 -7.81
CA PRO A 345 9.96 7.28 -6.92
C PRO A 345 10.20 8.79 -6.69
N MET A 346 9.80 9.63 -7.66
CA MET A 346 9.97 11.10 -7.58
C MET A 346 8.74 11.82 -6.98
N LYS A 347 7.73 11.09 -6.53
CA LYS A 347 6.53 11.64 -5.92
C LYS A 347 6.34 11.10 -4.51
N ASP A 348 5.92 11.97 -3.61
CA ASP A 348 5.59 11.60 -2.25
C ASP A 348 4.11 11.23 -2.10
N ALA A 349 3.81 10.56 -1.01
CA ALA A 349 2.49 10.29 -0.50
C ALA A 349 2.47 10.53 1.01
N LEU A 350 1.31 10.50 1.62
CA LEU A 350 1.16 10.44 3.06
C LEU A 350 0.82 9.02 3.52
N GLU A 351 1.55 8.54 4.51
CA GLU A 351 1.30 7.27 5.19
C GLU A 351 0.48 7.50 6.46
N PHE A 352 -0.56 6.68 6.61
CA PHE A 352 -1.46 6.66 7.75
C PHE A 352 -1.35 5.30 8.43
N LYS A 353 -0.94 5.27 9.70
CA LYS A 353 -0.74 4.03 10.48
C LYS A 353 -1.35 4.12 11.86
N SER A 354 -1.16 5.27 12.50
CA SER A 354 -1.57 5.46 13.88
C SER A 354 -3.00 6.00 13.99
N PRO A 355 -3.71 5.73 15.08
CA PRO A 355 -5.09 6.22 15.29
C PRO A 355 -5.25 7.74 15.22
N GLY A 356 -4.17 8.50 15.40
CA GLY A 356 -4.17 9.98 15.32
C GLY A 356 -3.88 10.55 13.95
N ASP A 357 -3.43 9.73 12.99
CA ASP A 357 -2.97 10.18 11.68
C ASP A 357 -4.13 10.68 10.83
N ARG A 358 -4.02 11.90 10.33
CA ARG A 358 -5.03 12.55 9.49
C ARG A 358 -4.49 13.74 8.73
N VAL A 359 -5.18 14.14 7.68
CA VAL A 359 -5.06 15.48 7.11
C VAL A 359 -6.31 16.26 7.43
N ARG A 360 -6.14 17.40 8.10
CA ARG A 360 -7.22 18.30 8.45
C ARG A 360 -7.40 19.35 7.37
N VAL A 361 -8.59 19.47 6.79
CA VAL A 361 -8.89 20.46 5.74
C VAL A 361 -10.17 21.22 6.06
N ASN A 362 -10.30 22.44 5.54
CA ASN A 362 -11.54 23.21 5.56
C ASN A 362 -11.94 23.52 4.12
N LEU A 363 -13.01 22.91 3.64
CA LEU A 363 -13.48 23.06 2.26
C LEU A 363 -14.53 24.18 2.10
N GLY A 364 -14.78 24.96 3.18
CA GLY A 364 -15.75 26.06 3.16
C GLY A 364 -17.17 25.62 3.49
N GLN A 365 -18.07 26.59 3.43
CA GLN A 365 -19.49 26.41 3.76
C GLN A 365 -20.38 26.38 2.52
N GLU A 366 -19.79 26.37 1.34
CA GLU A 366 -20.53 26.32 0.07
C GLU A 366 -21.33 25.02 -0.02
N THR A 367 -22.41 25.07 -0.77
CA THR A 367 -23.32 23.95 -0.97
C THR A 367 -23.31 23.47 -2.41
N TYR A 368 -23.49 22.16 -2.59
CA TYR A 368 -23.36 21.50 -3.89
C TYR A 368 -24.56 20.60 -4.17
N SER A 369 -24.97 20.48 -5.43
CA SER A 369 -26.00 19.54 -5.88
C SER A 369 -25.43 18.14 -6.19
N ALA A 370 -24.16 18.08 -6.56
CA ALA A 370 -23.47 16.85 -6.87
C ALA A 370 -21.99 16.96 -6.48
N ILE A 371 -21.35 15.83 -6.22
CA ILE A 371 -19.93 15.76 -5.86
C ILE A 371 -19.26 14.54 -6.48
N THR A 372 -17.94 14.63 -6.63
CA THR A 372 -17.06 13.50 -6.88
C THR A 372 -15.90 13.54 -5.88
N LEU A 373 -15.60 12.40 -5.28
CA LEU A 373 -14.39 12.17 -4.50
C LEU A 373 -13.56 11.14 -5.26
N ALA A 374 -12.28 11.40 -5.47
CA ALA A 374 -11.36 10.49 -6.12
C ALA A 374 -10.01 10.49 -5.41
N ALA A 375 -9.38 9.33 -5.28
CA ALA A 375 -8.10 9.20 -4.60
C ALA A 375 -7.27 8.06 -5.17
N TRP A 376 -5.95 8.24 -5.15
CA TRP A 376 -5.00 7.16 -5.29
C TRP A 376 -4.61 6.66 -3.91
N VAL A 377 -4.92 5.40 -3.64
CA VAL A 377 -4.70 4.78 -2.33
C VAL A 377 -3.90 3.49 -2.45
N ARG A 378 -3.10 3.21 -1.44
CA ARG A 378 -2.50 1.91 -1.19
C ARG A 378 -2.97 1.42 0.17
N VAL A 379 -3.84 0.45 0.18
CA VAL A 379 -4.36 -0.17 1.41
C VAL A 379 -3.33 -1.17 1.92
N ASP A 380 -2.79 -0.95 3.11
CA ASP A 380 -1.84 -1.88 3.73
C ASP A 380 -2.55 -2.88 4.67
N GLY A 381 -3.73 -2.52 5.17
CA GLY A 381 -4.58 -3.39 5.99
C GLY A 381 -5.97 -2.78 6.24
N LEU A 382 -6.95 -3.64 6.46
CA LEU A 382 -8.32 -3.29 6.85
C LEU A 382 -8.58 -3.75 8.29
N ASP A 383 -7.81 -3.21 9.22
CA ASP A 383 -7.80 -3.57 10.64
C ASP A 383 -8.84 -2.78 11.47
N ARG A 384 -9.61 -1.92 10.83
CA ARG A 384 -10.72 -1.16 11.42
C ARG A 384 -12.04 -1.53 10.75
N LYS A 385 -13.11 -1.51 11.53
CA LYS A 385 -14.47 -1.67 10.98
C LYS A 385 -14.76 -0.66 9.87
N TYR A 386 -14.26 0.57 10.04
CA TYR A 386 -14.35 1.67 9.09
C TYR A 386 -12.96 2.27 8.90
N ASN A 387 -12.44 2.26 7.69
CA ASN A 387 -11.18 2.85 7.32
C ASN A 387 -11.48 4.14 6.53
N ALA A 388 -11.28 5.28 7.17
CA ALA A 388 -11.73 6.57 6.66
C ALA A 388 -10.92 7.03 5.45
N LEU A 389 -11.60 7.52 4.43
CA LEU A 389 -11.00 8.22 3.30
C LEU A 389 -11.21 9.73 3.44
N LEU A 390 -12.49 10.19 3.49
CA LEU A 390 -12.86 11.56 3.78
C LEU A 390 -14.13 11.58 4.63
N LEU A 391 -14.07 12.26 5.76
CA LEU A 391 -15.21 12.44 6.67
C LEU A 391 -15.30 13.89 7.14
N THR A 392 -16.50 14.45 7.14
CA THR A 392 -16.78 15.75 7.74
C THR A 392 -16.75 15.66 9.26
N ASP A 393 -16.53 16.77 9.97
CA ASP A 393 -16.43 16.80 11.43
C ASP A 393 -17.68 16.30 12.13
N GLY A 394 -18.82 16.82 11.74
CA GLY A 394 -20.12 16.28 12.12
C GLY A 394 -20.50 15.12 11.18
N TYR A 395 -21.66 14.66 11.25
CA TYR A 395 -22.32 13.89 10.20
C TYR A 395 -23.71 14.51 10.11
N ASP A 396 -23.72 15.82 9.88
CA ASP A 396 -24.93 16.61 9.81
C ASP A 396 -25.66 16.39 8.47
N PRO A 397 -26.93 16.76 8.36
CA PRO A 397 -27.65 16.64 7.10
C PRO A 397 -26.92 17.32 5.94
N GLY A 398 -26.66 16.58 4.87
CA GLY A 398 -25.91 17.03 3.69
C GLY A 398 -24.40 16.75 3.76
N ASN A 399 -23.89 16.25 4.87
CA ASN A 399 -22.46 15.91 4.98
C ASN A 399 -22.15 14.55 4.33
N PRO A 400 -21.20 14.48 3.39
CA PRO A 400 -20.75 13.23 2.80
C PRO A 400 -19.66 12.58 3.64
N HIS A 401 -19.73 11.25 3.79
CA HIS A 401 -18.70 10.41 4.40
C HIS A 401 -18.29 9.30 3.44
N TRP A 402 -16.99 9.11 3.22
CA TRP A 402 -16.42 8.10 2.35
C TRP A 402 -15.35 7.27 3.07
N GLN A 403 -15.47 5.94 3.02
CA GLN A 403 -14.69 5.01 3.81
C GLN A 403 -14.53 3.68 3.07
N ILE A 404 -13.60 2.83 3.55
CA ILE A 404 -13.53 1.40 3.21
C ILE A 404 -14.01 0.62 4.42
N TYR A 405 -14.97 -0.28 4.23
CA TYR A 405 -15.48 -1.17 5.28
C TYR A 405 -14.51 -2.34 5.50
N GLU A 406 -14.57 -3.00 6.68
CA GLU A 406 -13.64 -4.06 7.08
C GLU A 406 -13.55 -5.25 6.11
N ASP A 407 -14.60 -5.48 5.32
CA ASP A 407 -14.68 -6.54 4.32
C ASP A 407 -14.20 -6.10 2.91
N GLY A 408 -13.59 -4.94 2.79
CA GLY A 408 -13.03 -4.42 1.55
C GLY A 408 -14.00 -3.68 0.64
N ARG A 409 -15.27 -3.47 1.05
CA ARG A 409 -16.23 -2.66 0.30
C ARG A 409 -15.93 -1.17 0.43
N LEU A 410 -16.09 -0.42 -0.65
CA LEU A 410 -16.21 1.02 -0.56
C LEU A 410 -17.58 1.37 0.03
N MET A 411 -17.61 2.32 0.94
CA MET A 411 -18.81 2.79 1.62
C MET A 411 -18.90 4.31 1.48
N PHE A 412 -19.91 4.77 0.77
CA PHE A 412 -20.27 6.18 0.71
C PHE A 412 -21.58 6.41 1.47
N SER A 413 -21.70 7.53 2.16
CA SER A 413 -22.93 7.85 2.87
C SER A 413 -23.18 9.34 2.96
N VAL A 414 -24.45 9.71 2.98
CA VAL A 414 -24.94 11.08 3.22
C VAL A 414 -26.10 11.00 4.22
N ALA A 415 -26.12 11.90 5.21
CA ALA A 415 -27.23 12.00 6.14
C ALA A 415 -28.26 13.04 5.66
N TYR A 416 -29.53 12.78 5.90
CA TYR A 416 -30.62 13.73 5.64
C TYR A 416 -31.57 13.81 6.84
N PRO A 417 -32.26 14.96 7.04
CA PRO A 417 -33.29 15.07 8.08
C PRO A 417 -34.41 14.07 7.79
N ILE A 418 -35.03 13.54 8.87
CA ILE A 418 -36.26 12.76 8.74
C ILE A 418 -37.41 13.75 8.57
N PRO A 419 -38.21 13.66 7.49
CA PRO A 419 -39.36 14.55 7.32
C PRO A 419 -40.32 14.49 8.49
N GLY A 420 -40.65 15.67 9.05
CA GLY A 420 -41.54 15.79 10.21
C GLY A 420 -40.91 15.52 11.59
N GLU A 421 -39.67 15.11 11.66
CA GLU A 421 -38.93 14.96 12.94
C GLU A 421 -38.39 16.31 13.40
N LEU A 422 -38.67 16.67 14.66
CA LEU A 422 -38.23 17.93 15.25
C LEU A 422 -36.84 17.83 15.89
N ASP A 423 -36.39 16.64 16.24
CA ASP A 423 -35.05 16.43 16.75
C ASP A 423 -34.03 16.36 15.59
N ALA A 424 -33.27 17.44 15.43
CA ALA A 424 -32.22 17.53 14.40
C ALA A 424 -31.12 16.47 14.52
N LYS A 425 -31.00 15.79 15.67
CA LYS A 425 -30.07 14.68 15.85
C LYS A 425 -30.57 13.38 15.22
N LYS A 426 -31.87 13.25 15.01
CA LYS A 426 -32.45 12.13 14.30
C LYS A 426 -32.38 12.38 12.81
N LYS A 427 -31.66 11.55 12.12
CA LYS A 427 -31.39 11.69 10.69
C LYS A 427 -31.46 10.34 9.98
N ASN A 428 -31.82 10.38 8.72
CA ASN A 428 -31.84 9.23 7.84
C ASN A 428 -30.48 9.10 7.18
N ASN A 429 -29.78 8.01 7.43
CA ASN A 429 -28.47 7.73 6.84
C ASN A 429 -28.67 6.96 5.54
N GLN A 430 -28.29 7.56 4.44
CA GLN A 430 -28.23 6.89 3.16
C GLN A 430 -26.83 6.35 2.98
N ILE A 431 -26.71 5.05 2.90
CA ILE A 431 -25.44 4.33 2.81
C ILE A 431 -25.43 3.51 1.52
N TYR A 432 -24.36 3.65 0.75
CA TYR A 432 -24.14 3.00 -0.52
C TYR A 432 -22.87 2.15 -0.45
N TYR A 433 -22.96 0.89 -0.85
CA TYR A 433 -21.85 -0.04 -0.81
C TYR A 433 -21.45 -0.51 -2.20
N SER A 434 -20.15 -0.70 -2.42
CA SER A 434 -19.68 -1.48 -3.55
C SER A 434 -19.67 -2.97 -3.21
N PRO A 435 -19.47 -3.88 -4.16
CA PRO A 435 -18.92 -5.21 -3.88
C PRO A 435 -17.58 -5.08 -3.15
N PRO A 436 -17.08 -6.12 -2.44
CA PRO A 436 -15.72 -6.15 -1.90
C PRO A 436 -14.70 -5.97 -3.03
N VAL A 437 -13.81 -4.98 -2.89
CA VAL A 437 -12.79 -4.65 -3.89
C VAL A 437 -11.37 -4.74 -3.35
N PHE A 438 -11.21 -4.77 -2.02
CA PHE A 438 -9.92 -4.95 -1.37
C PHE A 438 -9.88 -6.27 -0.62
N ASP A 439 -8.87 -7.07 -0.92
CA ASP A 439 -8.56 -8.33 -0.25
C ASP A 439 -7.03 -8.52 -0.14
N LEU A 440 -6.58 -9.65 0.37
CA LEU A 440 -5.16 -9.93 0.54
C LEU A 440 -4.38 -10.02 -0.78
N THR A 441 -5.05 -10.16 -1.92
CA THR A 441 -4.40 -10.30 -3.23
C THR A 441 -4.06 -8.96 -3.87
N ASN A 442 -4.77 -7.89 -3.50
CA ASN A 442 -4.59 -6.56 -4.08
C ASN A 442 -4.18 -5.47 -3.05
N GLN A 443 -4.15 -5.78 -1.76
CA GLN A 443 -3.54 -4.92 -0.76
C GLN A 443 -2.07 -4.64 -1.08
N ARG A 444 -1.55 -3.49 -0.59
CA ARG A 444 -0.19 -2.97 -0.84
C ARG A 444 0.11 -2.60 -2.29
N ARG A 445 -0.91 -2.52 -3.13
CA ARG A 445 -0.85 -1.99 -4.50
C ARG A 445 -1.56 -0.64 -4.57
N TRP A 446 -1.15 0.21 -5.50
CA TRP A 446 -1.81 1.46 -5.77
C TRP A 446 -3.07 1.22 -6.59
N HIS A 447 -4.18 1.76 -6.11
CA HIS A 447 -5.47 1.73 -6.77
C HIS A 447 -6.07 3.12 -6.84
N HIS A 448 -6.72 3.43 -7.94
CA HIS A 448 -7.56 4.60 -8.08
C HIS A 448 -8.98 4.24 -7.67
N ILE A 449 -9.48 4.91 -6.64
CA ILE A 449 -10.87 4.77 -6.20
C ILE A 449 -11.60 6.09 -6.38
N ALA A 450 -12.88 6.02 -6.76
CA ALA A 450 -13.71 7.20 -6.83
C ALA A 450 -15.16 6.89 -6.48
N VAL A 451 -15.88 7.92 -6.04
CA VAL A 451 -17.33 7.92 -5.88
C VAL A 451 -17.90 9.21 -6.46
N THR A 452 -18.93 9.10 -7.26
CA THR A 452 -19.75 10.24 -7.70
C THR A 452 -21.12 10.15 -7.02
N TYR A 453 -21.64 11.29 -6.60
CA TYR A 453 -22.98 11.37 -6.04
C TYR A 453 -23.73 12.57 -6.60
N ASP A 454 -24.90 12.32 -7.15
CA ASP A 454 -25.83 13.36 -7.64
C ASP A 454 -27.08 13.36 -6.76
N ASN A 455 -27.29 14.45 -6.06
CA ASN A 455 -28.42 14.59 -5.12
C ASN A 455 -29.77 14.77 -5.81
N GLN A 456 -29.82 15.11 -7.09
CA GLN A 456 -31.08 15.20 -7.83
C GLN A 456 -31.64 13.81 -8.12
N SER A 457 -30.79 12.90 -8.58
CA SER A 457 -31.14 11.52 -8.87
C SER A 457 -31.04 10.59 -7.64
N GLY A 458 -30.27 10.98 -6.63
CA GLY A 458 -29.92 10.13 -5.48
C GLY A 458 -28.95 9.00 -5.85
N ALA A 459 -28.32 9.07 -7.01
CA ALA A 459 -27.41 8.06 -7.50
C ALA A 459 -26.01 8.23 -6.91
N ALA A 460 -25.49 7.19 -6.28
CA ALA A 460 -24.10 7.03 -5.92
C ALA A 460 -23.47 5.97 -6.82
N VAL A 461 -22.37 6.34 -7.50
CA VAL A 461 -21.64 5.43 -8.40
C VAL A 461 -20.21 5.32 -7.90
N GLN A 462 -19.73 4.11 -7.67
CA GLN A 462 -18.39 3.86 -7.17
C GLN A 462 -17.52 3.21 -8.24
N TYR A 463 -16.23 3.53 -8.21
CA TYR A 463 -15.27 3.15 -9.23
C TYR A 463 -14.00 2.59 -8.60
N LEU A 464 -13.41 1.59 -9.27
CA LEU A 464 -12.08 1.05 -9.01
C LEU A 464 -11.29 1.04 -10.31
N ASP A 465 -10.09 1.61 -10.29
CA ASP A 465 -9.16 1.65 -11.42
C ASP A 465 -9.87 2.12 -12.72
N GLY A 466 -10.61 3.24 -12.61
CA GLY A 466 -11.32 3.87 -13.71
C GLY A 466 -12.58 3.15 -14.19
N ARG A 467 -12.98 2.05 -13.55
CA ARG A 467 -14.15 1.24 -13.95
C ARG A 467 -15.27 1.35 -12.93
N GLU A 468 -16.50 1.48 -13.39
CA GLU A 468 -17.69 1.42 -12.53
C GLU A 468 -17.81 0.03 -11.91
N ILE A 469 -17.96 -0.01 -10.58
CA ILE A 469 -18.10 -1.26 -9.79
C ILE A 469 -19.45 -1.37 -9.08
N SER A 470 -20.11 -0.24 -8.83
CA SER A 470 -21.46 -0.21 -8.28
C SER A 470 -22.19 1.07 -8.66
N ARG A 471 -23.50 0.96 -8.83
CA ARG A 471 -24.43 2.08 -9.02
C ARG A 471 -25.66 1.80 -8.18
N GLU A 472 -25.90 2.65 -7.19
CA GLU A 472 -27.04 2.52 -6.29
C GLU A 472 -27.83 3.83 -6.24
N VAL A 473 -29.13 3.72 -6.14
CA VAL A 473 -30.03 4.86 -5.93
C VAL A 473 -30.82 4.58 -4.65
N SER A 474 -30.69 5.47 -3.67
CA SER A 474 -31.47 5.33 -2.46
C SER A 474 -32.91 5.79 -2.68
N PRO A 475 -33.91 4.98 -2.30
CA PRO A 475 -35.30 5.40 -2.37
C PRO A 475 -35.65 6.52 -1.36
N PHE A 476 -34.77 6.79 -0.41
CA PHE A 476 -34.95 7.79 0.65
C PHE A 476 -34.17 9.08 0.40
N HIS A 477 -33.56 9.25 -0.79
CA HIS A 477 -32.89 10.49 -1.12
C HIS A 477 -33.89 11.67 -1.15
N GLN A 478 -33.40 12.85 -0.86
CA GLN A 478 -34.20 14.07 -0.85
C GLN A 478 -33.70 15.01 -1.93
N PRO A 479 -34.30 14.98 -3.14
CA PRO A 479 -33.86 15.84 -4.24
C PRO A 479 -33.79 17.31 -3.83
N GLY A 480 -32.76 18.01 -4.32
CA GLY A 480 -32.56 19.43 -4.06
C GLY A 480 -32.02 19.77 -2.67
N ARG A 481 -31.79 18.80 -1.79
CA ARG A 481 -31.07 19.03 -0.53
C ARG A 481 -29.59 19.24 -0.79
N PRO A 482 -29.01 20.38 -0.39
CA PRO A 482 -27.61 20.66 -0.69
C PRO A 482 -26.65 19.77 0.10
N LEU A 483 -25.54 19.41 -0.54
CA LEU A 483 -24.38 18.81 0.10
C LEU A 483 -23.44 19.91 0.58
N HIS A 484 -22.70 19.68 1.65
CA HIS A 484 -21.66 20.59 2.12
C HIS A 484 -20.57 19.84 2.90
N PHE A 485 -19.36 20.39 2.91
CA PHE A 485 -18.22 19.75 3.55
C PHE A 485 -17.85 20.41 4.90
N GLY A 486 -17.60 21.73 4.91
CA GLY A 486 -17.04 22.41 6.08
C GLY A 486 -15.63 21.91 6.43
N PHE A 487 -15.41 21.68 7.71
CA PHE A 487 -14.19 20.99 8.16
C PHE A 487 -14.30 19.48 7.94
N CYS A 488 -13.21 18.91 7.40
CA CYS A 488 -13.11 17.49 7.08
C CYS A 488 -11.78 16.91 7.53
N GLU A 489 -11.73 15.60 7.60
CA GLU A 489 -10.51 14.82 7.78
C GLU A 489 -10.34 13.83 6.63
N ILE A 490 -9.13 13.79 6.06
CA ILE A 490 -8.70 12.72 5.15
C ILE A 490 -7.91 11.71 5.98
N GLY A 491 -8.24 10.43 5.84
CA GLY A 491 -7.57 9.32 6.49
C GLY A 491 -7.99 9.04 7.93
N ASN A 492 -8.95 9.80 8.51
CA ASN A 492 -9.45 9.57 9.87
C ASN A 492 -10.80 10.24 10.12
N TRP A 493 -11.29 10.19 11.36
CA TRP A 493 -12.46 10.89 11.85
C TRP A 493 -12.35 11.33 13.32
N GLY A 494 -11.90 12.57 13.54
CA GLY A 494 -12.02 13.38 14.77
C GLY A 494 -11.71 12.72 16.11
N LEU A 495 -10.79 11.77 16.13
CA LEU A 495 -10.54 10.97 17.32
C LEU A 495 -10.38 11.76 18.63
N PRO A 496 -9.61 12.86 18.68
CA PRO A 496 -9.47 13.62 19.92
C PRO A 496 -10.73 14.38 20.32
N THR A 497 -11.61 14.70 19.36
CA THR A 497 -12.79 15.54 19.56
C THR A 497 -14.08 14.75 19.76
N GLN A 498 -14.15 13.53 19.23
CA GLN A 498 -15.37 12.70 19.30
C GLN A 498 -15.46 11.83 20.58
N GLY A 499 -14.39 11.72 21.36
CA GLY A 499 -14.34 10.90 22.56
C GLY A 499 -14.41 9.38 22.28
N HIS A 500 -14.60 8.60 23.35
CA HIS A 500 -14.60 7.13 23.25
C HIS A 500 -15.91 6.52 22.72
N GLN A 501 -16.87 7.32 22.31
CA GLN A 501 -18.20 6.85 21.89
C GLN A 501 -18.20 6.24 20.47
N PHE A 502 -17.22 6.58 19.65
CA PHE A 502 -17.14 6.13 18.27
C PHE A 502 -15.95 5.21 18.04
N PRO A 503 -16.08 4.20 17.17
CA PRO A 503 -14.95 3.35 16.81
C PRO A 503 -13.85 4.15 16.11
N ILE A 504 -12.61 3.79 16.36
CA ILE A 504 -11.45 4.33 15.66
C ILE A 504 -11.60 4.03 14.16
N ARG A 505 -11.34 5.04 13.31
CA ARG A 505 -11.54 4.96 11.85
C ARG A 505 -10.31 5.34 11.04
N ASN A 506 -9.13 5.36 11.64
CA ASN A 506 -7.93 5.70 10.88
C ASN A 506 -7.74 4.74 9.72
N PHE A 507 -7.35 5.31 8.58
CA PHE A 507 -6.88 4.54 7.43
C PHE A 507 -5.55 3.85 7.77
N ASN A 508 -5.34 2.63 7.25
CA ASN A 508 -4.07 1.94 7.36
C ASN A 508 -3.52 1.72 5.95
N GLY A 509 -2.64 2.63 5.53
CA GLY A 509 -2.09 2.63 4.19
C GLY A 509 -1.49 3.95 3.78
N ARG A 510 -1.45 4.22 2.47
CA ARG A 510 -0.92 5.46 1.89
C ARG A 510 -1.95 6.10 0.99
N ILE A 511 -1.98 7.43 0.97
CA ILE A 511 -2.76 8.23 0.02
C ILE A 511 -1.79 9.15 -0.71
N ASP A 512 -1.82 9.09 -2.05
CA ASP A 512 -0.90 9.82 -2.93
C ASP A 512 -1.54 11.08 -3.51
N GLU A 513 -2.84 11.02 -3.78
CA GLU A 513 -3.62 12.10 -4.39
C GLU A 513 -5.06 12.03 -3.90
N PHE A 514 -5.66 13.18 -3.65
CA PHE A 514 -7.07 13.27 -3.27
C PHE A 514 -7.73 14.45 -3.99
N LEU A 515 -8.74 14.17 -4.81
CA LEU A 515 -9.47 15.14 -5.61
C LEU A 515 -10.92 15.24 -5.16
N ILE A 516 -11.47 16.46 -5.16
CA ILE A 516 -12.85 16.75 -4.78
C ILE A 516 -13.45 17.69 -5.81
N TYR A 517 -14.52 17.24 -6.46
CA TYR A 517 -15.25 18.04 -7.44
C TYR A 517 -16.66 18.38 -6.93
N GLN A 518 -17.15 19.55 -7.30
CA GLN A 518 -18.55 20.00 -7.10
C GLN A 518 -19.49 19.56 -8.23
N ALA A 519 -19.24 18.38 -8.78
CA ALA A 519 -20.03 17.76 -9.85
C ALA A 519 -19.92 16.24 -9.77
N ALA A 520 -20.92 15.52 -10.26
CA ALA A 520 -20.80 14.10 -10.54
C ALA A 520 -20.11 13.93 -11.90
N LEU A 521 -18.84 13.55 -11.88
CA LEU A 521 -18.06 13.27 -13.09
C LEU A 521 -18.63 12.06 -13.83
N THR A 522 -18.52 12.09 -15.15
CA THR A 522 -18.93 10.97 -16.01
C THR A 522 -17.96 9.79 -15.89
N PRO A 523 -18.39 8.56 -16.25
CA PRO A 523 -17.48 7.41 -16.27
C PRO A 523 -16.23 7.61 -17.14
N ALA A 524 -16.35 8.37 -18.24
CA ALA A 524 -15.22 8.70 -19.11
C ALA A 524 -14.20 9.62 -18.42
N GLU A 525 -14.66 10.63 -17.68
CA GLU A 525 -13.79 11.52 -16.90
C GLU A 525 -13.10 10.75 -15.75
N ILE A 526 -13.80 9.87 -15.05
CA ILE A 526 -13.19 9.01 -14.03
C ILE A 526 -12.13 8.07 -14.64
N HIS A 527 -12.40 7.55 -15.82
CA HIS A 527 -11.42 6.72 -16.53
C HIS A 527 -10.19 7.54 -16.96
N GLU A 528 -10.37 8.79 -17.41
CA GLU A 528 -9.27 9.70 -17.75
C GLU A 528 -8.41 10.02 -16.52
N LEU A 529 -9.02 10.29 -15.35
CA LEU A 529 -8.30 10.46 -14.08
C LEU A 529 -7.44 9.24 -13.73
N PHE A 530 -7.96 8.04 -13.93
CA PHE A 530 -7.22 6.81 -13.72
C PHE A 530 -6.06 6.66 -14.72
N GLU A 531 -6.33 6.76 -16.01
CA GLU A 531 -5.34 6.54 -17.08
C GLU A 531 -4.17 7.53 -16.98
N SER A 532 -4.47 8.80 -16.66
CA SER A 532 -3.44 9.84 -16.50
C SER A 532 -2.57 9.63 -15.26
N GLY A 533 -3.10 8.99 -14.23
CA GLY A 533 -2.45 8.80 -12.94
C GLY A 533 -1.89 7.41 -12.68
N LYS A 534 -2.14 6.42 -13.53
CA LYS A 534 -1.68 5.04 -13.28
C LYS A 534 -0.15 4.93 -13.31
N PRO A 535 0.46 4.21 -12.35
CA PRO A 535 1.93 4.12 -12.25
C PRO A 535 2.57 3.27 -13.35
N GLU A 536 1.83 2.30 -13.91
CA GLU A 536 2.30 1.35 -14.92
C GLU A 536 1.39 1.32 -16.15
#